data_fb032a145a71758094143e61738ef8eb
#
_entry.id   fb032a145a71758094143e61738ef8eb
#
_cell.length_a   1.000
_cell.length_b   1.000
_cell.length_c   1.000
_cell.angle_alpha   90.00
_cell.angle_beta   90.00
_cell.angle_gamma   90.00
#
_symmetry.space_group_name_H-M   'P 1'
#
loop_
_entity.id
_entity.type
_entity.pdbx_description
1 polymer ?
#
loop_
_entity_poly.entity_id
_entity_poly.type
_entity_poly.pdbx_seq_one_letter_code
_entity_poly.pdbx_strand_id
1 'polypeptide(L)'
;MRYNYFQVFIIKHSMARILFFLLLIPTLSYSQLLTEYDKQYHFAAGALVSAGTYTLVYAKTKNKKKALIYSVASSILIGTLKEISDSREKGNRFDKRDLLATTYGGLSIGVTFNIFIKKKP
;
A
#
# COMPACT_ATOMS: atom_id res chain seq x y z
N MET A 1 35.87 16.97 -9.80
CA MET A 1 35.13 15.85 -9.16
C MET A 1 34.71 14.84 -10.23
N ARG A 2 35.34 13.65 -10.23
CA ARG A 2 34.91 12.55 -11.11
C ARG A 2 33.79 11.78 -10.40
N TYR A 3 32.55 11.99 -10.78
CA TYR A 3 31.47 11.11 -10.34
C TYR A 3 31.64 9.76 -11.04
N ASN A 4 31.80 8.70 -10.26
CA ASN A 4 31.84 7.35 -10.78
C ASN A 4 30.50 7.01 -11.43
N TYR A 5 30.49 6.39 -12.62
CA TYR A 5 29.29 5.94 -13.33
C TYR A 5 28.32 5.18 -12.42
N PHE A 6 28.84 4.47 -11.43
CA PHE A 6 28.05 3.77 -10.41
C PHE A 6 27.25 4.71 -9.50
N GLN A 7 27.82 5.86 -9.10
CA GLN A 7 27.08 6.86 -8.29
C GLN A 7 26.00 7.56 -9.10
N VAL A 8 26.27 7.88 -10.35
CA VAL A 8 25.29 8.49 -11.26
C VAL A 8 24.14 7.52 -11.52
N PHE A 9 24.41 6.23 -11.69
CA PHE A 9 23.40 5.19 -11.86
C PHE A 9 22.49 5.05 -10.63
N ILE A 10 23.07 5.05 -9.42
CA ILE A 10 22.28 4.98 -8.16
C ILE A 10 21.40 6.22 -7.99
N ILE A 11 21.94 7.41 -8.23
CA ILE A 11 21.19 8.67 -8.10
C ILE A 11 20.03 8.70 -9.11
N LYS A 12 20.27 8.31 -10.36
CA LYS A 12 19.25 8.29 -11.40
C LYS A 12 18.09 7.35 -11.07
N HIS A 13 18.37 6.15 -10.55
CA HIS A 13 17.33 5.20 -10.13
C HIS A 13 16.61 5.62 -8.86
N SER A 14 17.30 6.25 -7.90
CA SER A 14 16.66 6.81 -6.71
C SER A 14 15.75 7.98 -7.05
N MET A 15 16.18 8.88 -7.91
CA MET A 15 15.37 10.02 -8.33
C MET A 15 14.13 9.58 -9.12
N ALA A 16 14.24 8.60 -10.01
CA ALA A 16 13.10 8.06 -10.75
C ALA A 16 12.05 7.46 -9.81
N ARG A 17 12.47 6.78 -8.74
CA ARG A 17 11.57 6.22 -7.72
C ARG A 17 10.87 7.33 -6.93
N ILE A 18 11.61 8.36 -6.51
CA ILE A 18 11.06 9.52 -5.80
C ILE A 18 10.06 10.25 -6.69
N LEU A 19 10.38 10.47 -7.96
CA LEU A 19 9.50 11.12 -8.93
C LEU A 19 8.21 10.32 -9.16
N PHE A 20 8.31 9.00 -9.25
CA PHE A 20 7.16 8.11 -9.35
C PHE A 20 6.21 8.24 -8.16
N PHE A 21 6.75 8.31 -6.93
CA PHE A 21 5.94 8.52 -5.73
C PHE A 21 5.35 9.93 -5.64
N LEU A 22 6.10 10.95 -6.03
CA LEU A 22 5.61 12.33 -6.09
C LEU A 22 4.46 12.49 -7.09
N LEU A 23 4.44 11.73 -8.19
CA LEU A 23 3.35 11.71 -9.16
C LEU A 23 2.11 10.95 -8.66
N LEU A 24 2.29 9.97 -7.76
CA LEU A 24 1.17 9.23 -7.17
C LEU A 24 0.40 10.04 -6.12
N ILE A 25 1.09 10.93 -5.38
CA ILE A 25 0.46 11.75 -4.33
C ILE A 25 -0.68 12.62 -4.86
N PRO A 26 -0.52 13.41 -5.95
CA PRO A 26 -1.61 14.22 -6.47
C PRO A 26 -2.80 13.41 -7.00
N THR A 27 -2.55 12.26 -7.62
CA THR A 27 -3.63 11.42 -8.13
C THR A 27 -4.50 10.82 -7.02
N LEU A 28 -3.89 10.52 -5.87
CA LEU A 28 -4.60 10.09 -4.67
C LEU A 28 -5.37 11.23 -4.00
N SER A 29 -4.81 12.45 -4.04
CA SER A 29 -5.43 13.64 -3.43
C SER A 29 -6.67 14.13 -4.20
N TYR A 30 -6.74 13.91 -5.50
CA TYR A 30 -7.91 14.26 -6.34
C TYR A 30 -8.98 13.16 -6.37
N SER A 31 -8.72 12.00 -5.80
CA SER A 31 -9.73 10.96 -5.77
C SER A 31 -10.75 11.31 -4.67
N GLN A 32 -12.03 11.31 -5.03
CA GLN A 32 -13.14 11.43 -4.06
C GLN A 32 -13.09 10.37 -2.95
N LEU A 33 -12.28 9.35 -3.14
CA LEU A 33 -11.99 8.29 -2.17
C LEU A 33 -11.31 8.79 -0.88
N LEU A 34 -10.62 9.93 -0.91
CA LEU A 34 -9.88 10.44 0.25
C LEU A 34 -10.46 11.74 0.83
N THR A 35 -11.57 12.26 0.27
CA THR A 35 -12.22 13.49 0.76
C THR A 35 -13.14 13.26 1.95
N GLU A 36 -13.65 12.04 2.13
CA GLU A 36 -14.47 11.65 3.27
C GLU A 36 -13.58 11.07 4.39
N TYR A 37 -13.78 11.50 5.64
CA TYR A 37 -13.01 11.02 6.79
C TYR A 37 -13.06 9.50 6.95
N ASP A 38 -14.21 8.92 6.70
CA ASP A 38 -14.41 7.46 6.77
C ASP A 38 -13.47 6.71 5.82
N LYS A 39 -13.35 7.16 4.58
CA LYS A 39 -12.45 6.57 3.58
C LYS A 39 -10.97 6.72 3.92
N GLN A 40 -10.62 7.78 4.66
CA GLN A 40 -9.25 7.93 5.18
C GLN A 40 -8.94 6.86 6.24
N TYR A 41 -9.90 6.54 7.11
CA TYR A 41 -9.74 5.44 8.07
C TYR A 41 -9.62 4.08 7.38
N HIS A 42 -10.42 3.82 6.37
CA HIS A 42 -10.34 2.59 5.56
C HIS A 42 -8.99 2.48 4.85
N PHE A 43 -8.51 3.56 4.25
CA PHE A 43 -7.19 3.61 3.63
C PHE A 43 -6.07 3.34 4.65
N ALA A 44 -6.11 4.01 5.79
CA ALA A 44 -5.12 3.82 6.86
C ALA A 44 -5.13 2.38 7.41
N ALA A 45 -6.31 1.80 7.62
CA ALA A 45 -6.46 0.43 8.06
C ALA A 45 -5.83 -0.56 7.05
N GLY A 46 -6.12 -0.40 5.77
CA GLY A 46 -5.51 -1.21 4.71
C GLY A 46 -3.99 -1.09 4.66
N ALA A 47 -3.48 0.13 4.81
CA ALA A 47 -2.04 0.41 4.87
C ALA A 47 -1.37 -0.30 6.05
N LEU A 48 -1.96 -0.23 7.25
CA LEU A 48 -1.43 -0.88 8.47
C LEU A 48 -1.44 -2.39 8.35
N VAL A 49 -2.53 -2.98 7.87
CA VAL A 49 -2.63 -4.43 7.65
C VAL A 49 -1.58 -4.90 6.64
N SER A 50 -1.41 -4.16 5.55
CA SER A 50 -0.40 -4.47 4.53
C SER A 50 1.02 -4.37 5.09
N ALA A 51 1.34 -3.31 5.84
CA ALA A 51 2.66 -3.12 6.47
C ALA A 51 3.01 -4.29 7.39
N GLY A 52 2.10 -4.67 8.28
CA GLY A 52 2.28 -5.78 9.21
C GLY A 52 2.47 -7.10 8.47
N THR A 53 1.57 -7.42 7.54
CA THR A 53 1.64 -8.67 6.76
C THR A 53 2.90 -8.75 5.91
N TYR A 54 3.25 -7.66 5.21
CA TYR A 54 4.47 -7.62 4.40
C TYR A 54 5.71 -7.91 5.25
N THR A 55 5.82 -7.22 6.39
CA THR A 55 6.95 -7.38 7.30
C THR A 55 7.07 -8.81 7.82
N LEU A 56 5.98 -9.40 8.28
CA LEU A 56 5.95 -10.77 8.79
C LEU A 56 6.30 -11.80 7.72
N VAL A 57 5.68 -11.72 6.55
CA VAL A 57 5.92 -12.66 5.46
C VAL A 57 7.35 -12.52 4.93
N TYR A 58 7.83 -11.30 4.77
CA TYR A 58 9.21 -11.07 4.32
C TYR A 58 10.24 -11.53 5.35
N ALA A 59 9.99 -11.31 6.64
CA ALA A 59 10.88 -11.79 7.71
C ALA A 59 11.03 -13.32 7.68
N LYS A 60 9.95 -14.04 7.44
CA LYS A 60 9.93 -15.50 7.40
C LYS A 60 10.45 -16.09 6.09
N THR A 61 10.07 -15.51 4.96
CA THR A 61 10.30 -16.13 3.64
C THR A 61 11.46 -15.53 2.86
N LYS A 62 11.91 -14.33 3.23
CA LYS A 62 12.86 -13.50 2.46
C LYS A 62 12.45 -13.29 1.00
N ASN A 63 11.18 -13.52 0.69
CA ASN A 63 10.62 -13.43 -0.65
C ASN A 63 9.70 -12.21 -0.77
N LYS A 64 10.18 -11.18 -1.46
CA LYS A 64 9.45 -9.90 -1.65
C LYS A 64 8.14 -10.09 -2.42
N LYS A 65 8.12 -10.96 -3.42
CA LYS A 65 6.92 -11.22 -4.22
C LYS A 65 5.83 -11.87 -3.37
N LYS A 66 6.18 -12.86 -2.55
CA LYS A 66 5.24 -13.45 -1.59
C LYS A 66 4.75 -12.41 -0.60
N ALA A 67 5.66 -11.63 -0.01
CA ALA A 67 5.29 -10.58 0.94
C ALA A 67 4.31 -9.58 0.33
N LEU A 68 4.54 -9.13 -0.90
CA LEU A 68 3.64 -8.22 -1.60
C LEU A 68 2.25 -8.84 -1.82
N ILE A 69 2.19 -10.06 -2.35
CA ILE A 69 0.91 -10.72 -2.64
C ILE A 69 0.10 -10.90 -1.35
N TYR A 70 0.73 -11.43 -0.28
CA TYR A 70 0.04 -11.66 0.98
C TYR A 70 -0.39 -10.35 1.66
N SER A 71 0.40 -9.29 1.58
CA SER A 71 0.06 -8.00 2.18
C SER A 71 -1.16 -7.35 1.53
N VAL A 72 -1.22 -7.37 0.20
CA VAL A 72 -2.38 -6.83 -0.53
C VAL A 72 -3.61 -7.71 -0.32
N ALA A 73 -3.46 -9.02 -0.39
CA ALA A 73 -4.57 -9.96 -0.15
C ALA A 73 -5.15 -9.82 1.26
N SER A 74 -4.30 -9.62 2.28
CA SER A 74 -4.76 -9.40 3.67
C SER A 74 -5.56 -8.10 3.80
N SER A 75 -5.16 -7.03 3.12
CA SER A 75 -5.90 -5.76 3.14
C SER A 75 -7.28 -5.90 2.50
N ILE A 76 -7.36 -6.59 1.36
CA ILE A 76 -8.64 -6.88 0.69
C ILE A 76 -9.54 -7.73 1.60
N LEU A 77 -8.98 -8.76 2.22
CA LEU A 77 -9.72 -9.65 3.11
C LEU A 77 -10.30 -8.88 4.31
N ILE A 78 -9.47 -8.12 5.01
CA ILE A 78 -9.91 -7.33 6.17
C ILE A 78 -10.93 -6.27 5.77
N GLY A 79 -10.72 -5.56 4.65
CA GLY A 79 -11.70 -4.61 4.12
C GLY A 79 -13.03 -5.27 3.80
N THR A 80 -13.01 -6.44 3.16
CA THR A 80 -14.23 -7.20 2.84
C THR A 80 -14.96 -7.66 4.10
N LEU A 81 -14.24 -8.18 5.09
CA LEU A 81 -14.83 -8.61 6.37
C LEU A 81 -15.45 -7.43 7.13
N LYS A 82 -14.79 -6.28 7.13
CA LYS A 82 -15.32 -5.04 7.73
C LYS A 82 -16.64 -4.65 7.07
N GLU A 83 -16.68 -4.57 5.74
CA GLU A 83 -17.87 -4.19 5.00
C GLU A 83 -19.03 -5.20 5.17
N ILE A 84 -18.74 -6.49 5.25
CA ILE A 84 -19.74 -7.52 5.55
C ILE A 84 -20.29 -7.34 6.97
N SER A 85 -19.41 -7.04 7.92
CA SER A 85 -19.83 -6.78 9.30
C SER A 85 -20.73 -5.57 9.40
N ASP A 86 -20.31 -4.45 8.80
CA ASP A 86 -21.08 -3.20 8.84
C ASP A 86 -22.42 -3.32 8.11
N SER A 87 -22.47 -4.05 7.01
CA SER A 87 -23.72 -4.27 6.28
C SER A 87 -24.78 -5.07 7.03
N ARG A 88 -24.43 -5.73 8.14
CA ARG A 88 -25.35 -6.43 9.03
C ARG A 88 -26.01 -5.51 10.05
N GLU A 89 -25.47 -4.32 10.25
CA GLU A 89 -26.05 -3.33 11.15
C GLU A 89 -27.29 -2.69 10.50
N LYS A 90 -28.30 -2.42 11.34
CA LYS A 90 -29.59 -1.87 10.88
C LYS A 90 -29.41 -0.51 10.23
N GLY A 91 -29.73 -0.43 8.94
CA GLY A 91 -29.64 0.81 8.15
C GLY A 91 -28.32 0.99 7.41
N ASN A 92 -27.36 0.10 7.60
CA ASN A 92 -26.07 0.14 6.91
C ASN A 92 -26.06 -0.80 5.69
N ARG A 93 -25.16 -0.51 4.73
CA ARG A 93 -25.01 -1.28 3.48
C ARG A 93 -23.53 -1.47 3.19
N PHE A 94 -23.21 -2.53 2.44
CA PHE A 94 -21.88 -2.76 1.92
C PHE A 94 -21.43 -1.59 1.04
N ASP A 95 -20.42 -0.84 1.46
CA ASP A 95 -19.84 0.26 0.67
C ASP A 95 -18.59 -0.21 -0.10
N LYS A 96 -18.74 -0.31 -1.42
CA LYS A 96 -17.63 -0.68 -2.31
C LYS A 96 -16.49 0.34 -2.30
N ARG A 97 -16.77 1.61 -1.98
CA ARG A 97 -15.76 2.67 -1.94
C ARG A 97 -14.85 2.51 -0.73
N ASP A 98 -15.40 2.04 0.40
CA ASP A 98 -14.63 1.77 1.61
C ASP A 98 -13.73 0.56 1.42
N LEU A 99 -14.23 -0.49 0.77
CA LEU A 99 -13.40 -1.62 0.35
C LEU A 99 -12.27 -1.18 -0.60
N LEU A 100 -12.57 -0.31 -1.59
CA LEU A 100 -11.55 0.23 -2.47
C LEU A 100 -10.52 1.07 -1.72
N ALA A 101 -10.94 1.93 -0.78
CA ALA A 101 -10.03 2.71 0.04
C ALA A 101 -9.06 1.82 0.84
N THR A 102 -9.58 0.77 1.49
CA THR A 102 -8.76 -0.23 2.20
C THR A 102 -7.77 -0.93 1.26
N THR A 103 -8.24 -1.33 0.07
CA THR A 103 -7.41 -1.99 -0.95
C THR A 103 -6.30 -1.08 -1.45
N TYR A 104 -6.59 0.19 -1.74
CA TYR A 104 -5.59 1.16 -2.17
C TYR A 104 -4.58 1.47 -1.07
N GLY A 105 -5.00 1.57 0.17
CA GLY A 105 -4.08 1.72 1.31
C GLY A 105 -3.11 0.54 1.39
N GLY A 106 -3.63 -0.68 1.30
CA GLY A 106 -2.84 -1.90 1.31
C GLY A 106 -1.87 -1.99 0.13
N LEU A 107 -2.34 -1.67 -1.07
CA LEU A 107 -1.52 -1.67 -2.28
C LEU A 107 -0.39 -0.64 -2.21
N SER A 108 -0.70 0.58 -1.75
CA SER A 108 0.29 1.67 -1.65
C SER A 108 1.46 1.26 -0.75
N ILE A 109 1.19 0.73 0.44
CA ILE A 109 2.23 0.30 1.38
C ILE A 109 2.94 -0.96 0.88
N GLY A 110 2.21 -1.94 0.39
CA GLY A 110 2.79 -3.18 -0.14
C GLY A 110 3.80 -2.91 -1.25
N VAL A 111 3.44 -2.05 -2.21
CA VAL A 111 4.32 -1.63 -3.30
C VAL A 111 5.50 -0.82 -2.78
N THR A 112 5.26 0.11 -1.86
CA THR A 112 6.32 0.92 -1.24
C THR A 112 7.36 0.03 -0.56
N PHE A 113 6.94 -0.90 0.26
CA PHE A 113 7.85 -1.83 0.94
C PHE A 113 8.57 -2.73 -0.08
N ASN A 114 7.87 -3.20 -1.11
CA ASN A 114 8.47 -4.02 -2.15
C ASN A 114 9.59 -3.31 -2.91
N ILE A 115 9.49 -1.99 -3.09
CA ILE A 115 10.51 -1.20 -3.77
C ILE A 115 11.68 -0.87 -2.83
N PHE A 116 11.39 -0.41 -1.61
CA PHE A 116 12.40 0.15 -0.71
C PHE A 116 13.12 -0.88 0.16
N ILE A 117 12.48 -1.99 0.51
CA ILE A 117 13.15 -3.05 1.27
C ILE A 117 14.17 -3.73 0.36
N LYS A 118 15.44 -3.60 0.69
CA LYS A 118 16.53 -4.27 -0.04
C LYS A 118 16.45 -5.79 0.20
N LYS A 119 16.63 -6.56 -0.88
CA LYS A 119 16.79 -8.01 -0.76
C LYS A 119 18.08 -8.27 0.00
N LYS A 120 18.00 -8.93 1.16
CA LYS A 120 19.23 -9.41 1.82
C LYS A 120 19.85 -10.52 0.98
N PRO A 121 21.17 -10.50 0.81
CA PRO A 121 21.88 -11.57 0.11
C PRO A 121 21.67 -12.92 0.80
#